data_51f9c7b63fca1f8fcdf3d469f9befca4
#
_entry.id   51f9c7b63fca1f8fcdf3d469f9befca4
#
_cell.length_a   1.000
_cell.length_b   1.000
_cell.length_c   1.000
_cell.angle_alpha   90.00
_cell.angle_beta   90.00
_cell.angle_gamma   90.00
#
_symmetry.space_group_name_H-M   'P 1'
#
loop_
_entity.id
_entity.type
_entity.pdbx_description
1 polymer ?
#
loop_
_entity_poly.entity_id
_entity_poly.type
_entity_poly.pdbx_seq_one_letter_code
_entity_poly.pdbx_strand_id
1 'polypeptide(L)'
;SSEYVGYGDRTDWSGIASGHHGIDLACNSEGTNVYPAAAGTVARIVWGSYCGGNQVWIYHTINGRQYTTAYVHLLKIYVSVGQTVTKDQVIAAVGGGSTAASRGGYDQCTTGAHLHFGTATGHNAYNFSAYGFNPRQVLSFPAIYSGYFYR
;
A
#
# COMPACT_ATOMS: atom_id res chain seq x y z
N SER A 1 19.55 -0.86 -4.31
CA SER A 1 19.09 -0.65 -2.94
C SER A 1 18.73 -1.96 -2.29
N SER A 2 19.04 -2.08 -1.04
CA SER A 2 18.64 -3.24 -0.24
C SER A 2 17.31 -3.02 0.49
N GLU A 3 16.59 -1.99 0.14
CA GLU A 3 15.28 -1.73 0.71
C GLU A 3 14.35 -2.90 0.43
N TYR A 4 13.59 -3.27 1.43
CA TYR A 4 12.63 -4.36 1.33
C TYR A 4 11.42 -4.08 2.19
N VAL A 5 10.37 -4.79 1.89
CA VAL A 5 9.15 -4.81 2.71
C VAL A 5 8.98 -6.23 3.20
N GLY A 6 8.88 -6.39 4.50
CA GLY A 6 8.77 -7.70 5.11
C GLY A 6 7.38 -8.30 4.96
N TYR A 7 7.35 -9.61 4.84
CA TYR A 7 6.15 -10.38 5.04
C TYR A 7 6.13 -10.89 6.47
N GLY A 8 5.03 -10.70 7.11
CA GLY A 8 4.77 -11.37 8.37
C GLY A 8 3.73 -12.46 8.20
N ASP A 9 3.22 -12.88 9.28
CA ASP A 9 2.10 -13.80 9.37
C ASP A 9 0.75 -13.11 9.15
N ARG A 10 0.77 -12.02 8.41
CA ARG A 10 -0.38 -11.18 8.19
C ARG A 10 -1.30 -11.75 7.13
N THR A 11 -2.43 -11.11 7.00
CA THR A 11 -3.48 -11.55 6.11
C THR A 11 -3.05 -11.43 4.65
N ASP A 12 -3.18 -12.50 3.92
CA ASP A 12 -3.07 -12.48 2.46
C ASP A 12 -4.40 -12.01 1.86
N TRP A 13 -4.45 -11.89 0.55
CA TRP A 13 -5.68 -11.55 -0.15
C TRP A 13 -6.78 -12.56 0.19
N SER A 14 -7.89 -12.05 0.68
CA SER A 14 -9.06 -12.88 0.98
C SER A 14 -10.26 -12.57 0.09
N GLY A 15 -10.11 -11.57 -0.77
CA GLY A 15 -11.15 -11.16 -1.69
C GLY A 15 -12.07 -10.09 -1.13
N ILE A 16 -12.84 -9.48 -2.02
CA ILE A 16 -13.71 -8.36 -1.69
C ILE A 16 -14.80 -8.78 -0.71
N ALA A 17 -15.39 -9.96 -0.94
CA ALA A 17 -16.46 -10.48 -0.08
C ALA A 17 -16.00 -10.76 1.34
N SER A 18 -14.72 -11.06 1.54
CA SER A 18 -14.15 -11.33 2.86
C SER A 18 -13.61 -10.07 3.55
N GLY A 19 -13.60 -8.93 2.85
CA GLY A 19 -13.22 -7.65 3.42
C GLY A 19 -11.74 -7.32 3.45
N HIS A 20 -10.84 -8.21 2.98
CA HIS A 20 -9.41 -7.91 2.89
C HIS A 20 -9.00 -7.75 1.43
N HIS A 21 -8.91 -6.48 0.99
CA HIS A 21 -8.74 -6.09 -0.41
C HIS A 21 -7.28 -5.83 -0.79
N GLY A 22 -6.35 -6.50 -0.14
CA GLY A 22 -4.93 -6.34 -0.37
C GLY A 22 -4.14 -7.38 0.39
N ILE A 23 -2.85 -7.16 0.50
CA ILE A 23 -1.96 -7.97 1.32
C ILE A 23 -1.29 -7.07 2.35
N ASP A 24 -0.98 -7.63 3.51
CA ASP A 24 -0.28 -6.91 4.56
C ASP A 24 1.19 -7.29 4.52
N LEU A 25 2.03 -6.29 4.33
CA LEU A 25 3.48 -6.43 4.32
C LEU A 25 3.98 -5.99 5.68
N ALA A 26 4.35 -6.96 6.49
CA ALA A 26 4.71 -6.75 7.89
C ALA A 26 6.22 -6.93 8.12
N CYS A 27 6.62 -7.04 9.39
CA CYS A 27 8.02 -7.12 9.83
C CYS A 27 8.81 -5.83 9.55
N ASN A 28 8.12 -4.72 9.40
CA ASN A 28 8.71 -3.41 9.22
C ASN A 28 8.53 -2.57 10.47
N SER A 29 9.48 -1.69 10.72
CA SER A 29 9.33 -0.65 11.74
C SER A 29 8.56 0.54 11.18
N GLU A 30 7.89 1.28 12.06
CA GLU A 30 7.36 2.59 11.67
C GLU A 30 8.48 3.44 11.08
N GLY A 31 8.15 4.18 10.03
CA GLY A 31 9.10 5.03 9.35
C GLY A 31 9.86 4.35 8.20
N THR A 32 9.69 3.04 8.00
CA THR A 32 10.29 2.36 6.85
C THR A 32 9.79 3.00 5.56
N ASN A 33 10.71 3.23 4.62
CA ASN A 33 10.38 3.85 3.34
C ASN A 33 9.42 3.00 2.53
N VAL A 34 8.43 3.66 1.93
CA VAL A 34 7.49 3.05 1.00
C VAL A 34 7.78 3.57 -0.40
N TYR A 35 7.83 2.64 -1.35
CA TYR A 35 8.08 2.93 -2.77
C TYR A 35 6.89 2.50 -3.60
N PRO A 36 6.63 3.17 -4.75
CA PRO A 36 5.59 2.71 -5.66
C PRO A 36 5.93 1.32 -6.21
N ALA A 37 4.91 0.53 -6.48
CA ALA A 37 5.09 -0.77 -7.12
C ALA A 37 5.62 -0.65 -8.56
N ALA A 38 5.31 0.46 -9.21
CA ALA A 38 5.75 0.80 -10.56
C ALA A 38 5.69 2.31 -10.75
N ALA A 39 6.24 2.79 -11.85
CA ALA A 39 6.08 4.19 -12.25
C ALA A 39 4.60 4.54 -12.44
N GLY A 40 4.21 5.73 -12.09
CA GLY A 40 2.83 6.15 -12.20
C GLY A 40 2.61 7.60 -11.79
N THR A 41 1.35 7.94 -11.59
CA THR A 41 0.92 9.27 -11.18
C THR A 41 0.06 9.17 -9.92
N VAL A 42 0.36 9.99 -8.93
CA VAL A 42 -0.42 10.03 -7.69
C VAL A 42 -1.83 10.55 -8.00
N ALA A 43 -2.82 9.71 -7.72
CA ALA A 43 -4.22 10.00 -8.07
C ALA A 43 -5.05 10.48 -6.90
N ARG A 44 -4.73 10.01 -5.68
CA ARG A 44 -5.50 10.31 -4.50
C ARG A 44 -4.64 10.22 -3.27
N ILE A 45 -4.86 11.13 -2.32
CA ILE A 45 -4.25 11.09 -0.99
C ILE A 45 -5.37 11.27 0.03
N VAL A 46 -5.37 10.43 1.06
CA VAL A 46 -6.30 10.53 2.18
C VAL A 46 -5.49 10.73 3.45
N TRP A 47 -5.89 11.69 4.26
CA TRP A 47 -5.27 11.98 5.55
C TRP A 47 -6.20 11.64 6.71
N GLY A 48 -5.71 10.90 7.68
CA GLY A 48 -6.41 10.68 8.94
C GLY A 48 -7.74 9.96 8.84
N SER A 49 -7.89 9.03 7.91
CA SER A 49 -9.11 8.21 7.81
C SER A 49 -9.30 7.38 9.09
N TYR A 50 -10.55 7.21 9.51
CA TYR A 50 -10.89 6.35 10.64
C TYR A 50 -10.38 4.92 10.44
N CYS A 51 -10.50 4.39 9.24
CA CYS A 51 -9.98 3.08 8.88
C CYS A 51 -9.04 3.24 7.69
N GLY A 52 -7.76 2.95 7.91
CA GLY A 52 -6.73 3.10 6.89
C GLY A 52 -5.76 4.25 7.13
N GLY A 53 -6.07 5.18 8.04
CA GLY A 53 -5.17 6.27 8.37
C GLY A 53 -4.82 7.13 7.16
N ASN A 54 -3.53 7.37 6.96
CA ASN A 54 -3.03 8.08 5.81
C ASN A 54 -2.83 7.13 4.64
N GLN A 55 -3.24 7.53 3.45
CA GLN A 55 -3.28 6.66 2.27
C GLN A 55 -2.84 7.38 1.02
N VAL A 56 -2.15 6.66 0.13
CA VAL A 56 -1.77 7.11 -1.21
C VAL A 56 -2.29 6.11 -2.23
N TRP A 57 -2.82 6.62 -3.34
CA TRP A 57 -3.35 5.84 -4.46
C TRP A 57 -2.65 6.29 -5.72
N ILE A 58 -2.11 5.34 -6.49
CA ILE A 58 -1.31 5.63 -7.68
C ILE A 58 -1.92 4.95 -8.90
N TYR A 59 -1.99 5.69 -9.99
CA TYR A 59 -2.40 5.19 -11.30
C TYR A 59 -1.17 4.77 -12.10
N HIS A 60 -1.27 3.60 -12.72
CA HIS A 60 -0.23 3.04 -13.57
C HIS A 60 -0.78 2.67 -14.92
N THR A 61 0.09 2.72 -15.94
CA THR A 61 -0.15 2.09 -17.23
C THR A 61 1.05 1.20 -17.52
N ILE A 62 0.83 -0.11 -17.54
CA ILE A 62 1.87 -1.13 -17.68
C ILE A 62 1.51 -2.02 -18.84
N ASN A 63 2.36 -2.03 -19.88
CA ASN A 63 2.10 -2.80 -21.10
C ASN A 63 0.73 -2.51 -21.71
N GLY A 64 0.33 -1.24 -21.71
CA GLY A 64 -0.94 -0.78 -22.24
C GLY A 64 -2.16 -1.03 -21.34
N ARG A 65 -1.97 -1.61 -20.17
CA ARG A 65 -3.06 -1.86 -19.22
C ARG A 65 -3.00 -0.89 -18.06
N GLN A 66 -4.14 -0.42 -17.62
CA GLN A 66 -4.27 0.49 -16.50
C GLN A 66 -4.46 -0.26 -15.20
N TYR A 67 -3.80 0.20 -14.15
CA TYR A 67 -3.92 -0.32 -12.79
C TYR A 67 -3.95 0.80 -11.78
N THR A 68 -4.47 0.49 -10.60
CA THR A 68 -4.39 1.35 -9.43
C THR A 68 -3.73 0.56 -8.30
N THR A 69 -2.77 1.17 -7.62
CA THR A 69 -2.20 0.61 -6.39
C THR A 69 -2.55 1.51 -5.21
N ALA A 70 -2.75 0.90 -4.06
CA ALA A 70 -3.12 1.60 -2.84
C ALA A 70 -2.14 1.25 -1.71
N TYR A 71 -1.74 2.26 -0.98
CA TYR A 71 -0.79 2.20 0.14
C TYR A 71 -1.47 2.78 1.35
N VAL A 72 -1.68 1.98 2.37
CA VAL A 72 -2.57 2.29 3.48
C VAL A 72 -1.83 2.15 4.81
N HIS A 73 -2.30 2.78 5.85
CA HIS A 73 -1.69 2.83 7.18
C HIS A 73 -0.33 3.53 7.18
N LEU A 74 -0.24 4.68 6.51
CA LEU A 74 1.02 5.41 6.38
C LEU A 74 1.25 6.35 7.55
N LEU A 75 2.52 6.48 7.96
CA LEU A 75 2.96 7.46 8.95
C LEU A 75 3.08 8.84 8.33
N LYS A 76 3.73 8.91 7.17
CA LYS A 76 4.01 10.14 6.45
C LYS A 76 3.81 9.94 4.96
N ILE A 77 3.48 11.02 4.25
CA ILE A 77 3.33 11.05 2.80
C ILE A 77 4.21 12.18 2.27
N TYR A 78 5.04 11.87 1.27
CA TYR A 78 6.03 12.81 0.71
C TYR A 78 5.68 13.30 -0.68
N VAL A 79 4.52 12.94 -1.20
CA VAL A 79 4.09 13.27 -2.56
C VAL A 79 2.75 13.99 -2.55
N SER A 80 2.40 14.57 -3.69
CA SER A 80 1.14 15.29 -3.89
C SER A 80 0.34 14.68 -5.03
N VAL A 81 -0.97 14.86 -5.01
CA VAL A 81 -1.84 14.45 -6.11
C VAL A 81 -1.37 15.12 -7.41
N GLY A 82 -1.29 14.34 -8.48
CA GLY A 82 -0.82 14.78 -9.79
C GLY A 82 0.67 14.59 -10.01
N GLN A 83 1.43 14.27 -8.97
CA GLN A 83 2.87 14.07 -9.09
C GLN A 83 3.17 12.74 -9.79
N THR A 84 4.08 12.79 -10.77
CA THR A 84 4.64 11.59 -11.39
C THR A 84 5.70 10.99 -10.47
N VAL A 85 5.66 9.69 -10.27
CA VAL A 85 6.58 8.96 -9.40
C VAL A 85 7.19 7.79 -10.14
N THR A 86 8.38 7.38 -9.71
CA THR A 86 9.06 6.17 -10.19
C THR A 86 9.10 5.13 -9.08
N LYS A 87 9.37 3.89 -9.44
CA LYS A 87 9.46 2.82 -8.44
C LYS A 87 10.63 3.00 -7.45
N ASP A 88 11.59 3.84 -7.77
CA ASP A 88 12.75 4.09 -6.90
C ASP A 88 12.59 5.33 -6.01
N GLN A 89 11.47 5.99 -6.10
CA GLN A 89 11.18 7.20 -5.34
C GLN A 89 10.45 6.86 -4.06
N VAL A 90 10.94 7.36 -2.93
CA VAL A 90 10.23 7.22 -1.65
C VAL A 90 8.98 8.10 -1.68
N ILE A 91 7.83 7.51 -1.49
CA ILE A 91 6.54 8.22 -1.52
C ILE A 91 5.92 8.40 -0.14
N ALA A 92 6.29 7.55 0.80
CA ALA A 92 5.68 7.55 2.12
C ALA A 92 6.54 6.79 3.12
N ALA A 93 6.09 6.73 4.35
CA ALA A 93 6.68 5.92 5.41
C ALA A 93 5.61 5.03 6.04
N VAL A 94 6.00 3.80 6.39
CA VAL A 94 5.13 2.83 7.05
C VAL A 94 4.65 3.37 8.39
N GLY A 95 3.38 3.20 8.66
CA GLY A 95 2.74 3.53 9.93
C GLY A 95 1.99 2.34 10.50
N GLY A 96 0.88 2.59 11.15
CA GLY A 96 0.03 1.54 11.72
C GLY A 96 0.45 1.07 13.10
N GLY A 97 1.43 1.71 13.73
CA GLY A 97 1.84 1.40 15.07
C GLY A 97 0.85 1.86 16.14
N SER A 98 1.30 1.84 17.38
CA SER A 98 0.43 2.11 18.53
C SER A 98 0.18 3.58 18.81
N THR A 99 0.94 4.50 18.22
CA THR A 99 0.80 5.92 18.47
C THR A 99 -0.27 6.56 17.59
N ALA A 100 -0.87 7.64 18.05
CA ALA A 100 -1.82 8.40 17.25
C ALA A 100 -1.18 8.95 15.96
N ALA A 101 0.09 9.34 16.03
CA ALA A 101 0.81 9.85 14.86
C ALA A 101 0.95 8.79 13.78
N SER A 102 1.35 7.57 14.13
CA SER A 102 1.49 6.48 13.17
C SER A 102 0.15 6.01 12.62
N ARG A 103 -0.92 6.25 13.33
CA ARG A 103 -2.27 5.91 12.89
C ARG A 103 -2.93 7.03 12.10
N GLY A 104 -2.17 8.09 11.76
CA GLY A 104 -2.77 9.26 11.13
C GLY A 104 -3.78 9.96 12.06
N GLY A 105 -3.68 9.71 13.36
CA GLY A 105 -4.57 10.24 14.38
C GLY A 105 -5.87 9.49 14.55
N TYR A 106 -6.31 8.70 13.58
CA TYR A 106 -7.66 8.12 13.59
C TYR A 106 -7.73 6.66 13.15
N ASP A 107 -6.63 6.07 12.72
CA ASP A 107 -6.66 4.71 12.17
C ASP A 107 -7.00 3.69 13.25
N GLN A 108 -8.22 3.20 13.24
CA GLN A 108 -8.72 2.21 14.18
C GLN A 108 -8.66 0.78 13.62
N CYS A 109 -8.22 0.62 12.37
CA CYS A 109 -8.22 -0.67 11.69
C CYS A 109 -6.86 -1.34 11.65
N THR A 110 -5.87 -0.75 12.29
CA THR A 110 -4.53 -1.31 12.36
C THR A 110 -4.25 -1.91 13.73
N THR A 111 -3.48 -2.99 13.76
CA THR A 111 -3.06 -3.67 14.99
C THR A 111 -1.55 -3.65 15.19
N GLY A 112 -0.80 -3.01 14.31
CA GLY A 112 0.64 -2.92 14.39
C GLY A 112 1.25 -2.34 13.12
N ALA A 113 2.54 -2.04 13.16
CA ALA A 113 3.25 -1.45 12.03
C ALA A 113 3.27 -2.41 10.85
N HIS A 114 2.67 -2.01 9.74
CA HIS A 114 2.66 -2.76 8.49
C HIS A 114 2.22 -1.85 7.34
N LEU A 115 2.50 -2.29 6.12
CA LEU A 115 1.94 -1.68 4.92
C LEU A 115 0.80 -2.55 4.42
N HIS A 116 -0.40 -2.00 4.35
CA HIS A 116 -1.49 -2.62 3.60
C HIS A 116 -1.37 -2.17 2.14
N PHE A 117 -1.20 -3.12 1.23
CA PHE A 117 -1.00 -2.87 -0.19
C PHE A 117 -2.09 -3.55 -1.00
N GLY A 118 -2.78 -2.77 -1.83
CA GLY A 118 -3.86 -3.27 -2.67
C GLY A 118 -3.65 -2.94 -4.14
N THR A 119 -4.30 -3.71 -5.00
CA THR A 119 -4.28 -3.52 -6.45
C THR A 119 -5.70 -3.59 -7.01
N ALA A 120 -5.95 -2.78 -8.02
CA ALA A 120 -7.21 -2.79 -8.77
C ALA A 120 -6.93 -2.63 -10.27
N THR A 121 -7.80 -3.17 -11.10
CA THR A 121 -7.76 -2.93 -12.54
C THR A 121 -8.29 -1.54 -12.85
N GLY A 122 -7.78 -0.94 -13.91
CA GLY A 122 -8.18 0.39 -14.35
C GLY A 122 -7.70 1.49 -13.42
N HIS A 123 -8.07 2.73 -13.72
CA HIS A 123 -7.79 3.89 -12.89
C HIS A 123 -8.99 4.14 -11.96
N ASN A 124 -8.99 3.48 -10.80
CA ASN A 124 -10.14 3.38 -9.90
C ASN A 124 -9.78 3.70 -8.44
N ALA A 125 -9.20 4.88 -8.20
CA ALA A 125 -8.87 5.30 -6.83
C ALA A 125 -10.13 5.56 -5.97
N TYR A 126 -11.27 5.85 -6.59
CA TYR A 126 -12.52 6.17 -5.90
C TYR A 126 -13.55 5.04 -5.95
N ASN A 127 -13.24 3.97 -6.66
CA ASN A 127 -14.09 2.79 -6.77
C ASN A 127 -13.23 1.51 -6.69
N PHE A 128 -12.26 1.56 -5.81
CA PHE A 128 -11.18 0.57 -5.75
C PHE A 128 -11.68 -0.83 -5.48
N SER A 129 -12.56 -0.99 -4.49
CA SER A 129 -13.02 -2.31 -4.08
C SER A 129 -13.76 -3.07 -5.16
N ALA A 130 -14.46 -2.36 -6.05
CA ALA A 130 -15.20 -2.99 -7.14
C ALA A 130 -14.29 -3.63 -8.19
N TYR A 131 -13.03 -3.18 -8.26
CA TYR A 131 -12.06 -3.62 -9.27
C TYR A 131 -10.82 -4.26 -8.66
N GLY A 132 -10.85 -4.51 -7.36
CA GLY A 132 -9.73 -5.11 -6.64
C GLY A 132 -9.42 -6.53 -7.08
N PHE A 133 -8.15 -6.87 -7.11
CA PHE A 133 -7.69 -8.22 -7.37
C PHE A 133 -6.47 -8.53 -6.52
N ASN A 134 -6.10 -9.81 -6.45
CA ASN A 134 -4.97 -10.24 -5.66
C ASN A 134 -3.66 -9.65 -6.24
N PRO A 135 -2.90 -8.86 -5.48
CA PRO A 135 -1.64 -8.28 -5.97
C PRO A 135 -0.65 -9.31 -6.51
N ARG A 136 -0.70 -10.53 -6.04
CA ARG A 136 0.20 -11.59 -6.48
C ARG A 136 0.02 -12.01 -7.92
N GLN A 137 -1.08 -11.59 -8.56
CA GLN A 137 -1.33 -11.90 -9.96
C GLN A 137 -0.46 -11.10 -10.94
N VAL A 138 0.03 -9.93 -10.51
CA VAL A 138 0.80 -9.03 -11.36
C VAL A 138 2.18 -8.71 -10.79
N LEU A 139 2.41 -8.99 -9.54
CA LEU A 139 3.66 -8.67 -8.85
C LEU A 139 4.30 -9.94 -8.31
N SER A 140 5.63 -9.99 -8.39
CA SER A 140 6.40 -11.11 -7.86
C SER A 140 6.65 -10.90 -6.37
N PHE A 141 5.73 -11.39 -5.56
CA PHE A 141 5.92 -11.43 -4.12
C PHE A 141 6.35 -12.83 -3.68
N PRO A 142 7.20 -12.95 -2.67
CA PRO A 142 7.48 -14.23 -2.05
C PRO A 142 6.22 -14.79 -1.37
N ALA A 143 6.26 -16.05 -0.97
CA ALA A 143 5.19 -16.62 -0.15
C ALA A 143 5.02 -15.82 1.12
N ILE A 144 3.78 -15.78 1.66
CA ILE A 144 3.45 -14.87 2.76
C ILE A 144 4.34 -15.03 3.99
N TYR A 145 4.82 -16.22 4.26
CA TYR A 145 5.67 -16.49 5.43
C TYR A 145 7.14 -16.58 5.10
N SER A 146 7.56 -16.19 3.93
CA SER A 146 8.96 -16.33 3.53
C SER A 146 9.86 -15.19 3.99
N GLY A 147 9.35 -14.23 4.74
CA GLY A 147 10.14 -13.15 5.30
C GLY A 147 10.11 -11.89 4.44
N TYR A 148 11.14 -11.67 3.65
CA TYR A 148 11.33 -10.39 2.98
C TYR A 148 11.35 -10.52 1.47
N PHE A 149 10.98 -9.44 0.78
CA PHE A 149 11.23 -9.31 -0.65
C PHE A 149 11.89 -7.97 -0.95
N TYR A 150 12.61 -7.90 -2.06
CA TYR A 150 13.27 -6.68 -2.52
C TYR A 150 12.53 -6.12 -3.72
N ARG A 151 12.46 -4.79 -3.73
CA ARG A 151 11.88 -4.09 -4.87
C ARG A 151 12.81 -4.18 -6.05
#